data_98c1aa9a45acf9363b8fc7aed29d5520
#
_entry.id   98c1aa9a45acf9363b8fc7aed29d5520
#
_cell.length_a   1.000
_cell.length_b   1.000
_cell.length_c   1.000
_cell.angle_alpha   90.00
_cell.angle_beta   90.00
_cell.angle_gamma   90.00
#
_symmetry.space_group_name_H-M   'P 1'
#
loop_
_entity.id
_entity.type
_entity.pdbx_description
1 polymer ?
#
loop_
_entity_poly.entity_id
_entity_poly.type
_entity_poly.pdbx_seq_one_letter_code
_entity_poly.pdbx_strand_id
1 'polypeptide(L)'
;MIELVLHRLQEWKVLDNTFVLFSSDHGYKLGEWRIGCSKQHPYETDIHIPFYARGPGIAAGTRLKALGSNIDIGPTMLDIAGAPPNAQHDGVSLLPMLLSKENTEKRIELESTWRKSLIIEYLSVNTYYNDHAKQWLSGPAAEIGTPVL
;
A
#
# COMPACT_ATOMS: atom_id res chain seq x y z
N MET A 1 -6.88 -5.02 16.59
CA MET A 1 -5.55 -5.61 16.31
C MET A 1 -4.42 -4.59 16.39
N ILE A 2 -4.45 -3.47 15.65
CA ILE A 2 -3.41 -2.42 15.70
C ILE A 2 -3.21 -1.89 17.10
N GLU A 3 -4.29 -1.56 17.80
CA GLU A 3 -4.26 -1.09 19.19
C GLU A 3 -3.51 -2.05 20.11
N LEU A 4 -3.73 -3.36 19.97
CA LEU A 4 -3.03 -4.37 20.77
C LEU A 4 -1.52 -4.35 20.53
N VAL A 5 -1.08 -4.18 19.30
CA VAL A 5 0.34 -4.08 18.96
C VAL A 5 0.96 -2.83 19.58
N LEU A 6 0.29 -1.68 19.43
CA LEU A 6 0.77 -0.42 20.01
C LEU A 6 0.81 -0.49 21.54
N HIS A 7 -0.19 -1.09 22.18
CA HIS A 7 -0.22 -1.28 23.62
C HIS A 7 0.94 -2.15 24.11
N ARG A 8 1.26 -3.25 23.42
CA ARG A 8 2.41 -4.09 23.74
C ARG A 8 3.74 -3.37 23.61
N LEU A 9 3.93 -2.61 22.54
CA LEU A 9 5.13 -1.79 22.36
C LEU A 9 5.28 -0.75 23.47
N GLN A 10 4.15 -0.21 23.95
CA GLN A 10 4.13 0.74 25.06
C GLN A 10 4.47 0.06 26.39
N GLU A 11 3.91 -1.11 26.69
CA GLU A 11 4.25 -1.91 27.87
C GLU A 11 5.74 -2.23 27.92
N TRP A 12 6.33 -2.56 26.78
CA TRP A 12 7.76 -2.83 26.64
C TRP A 12 8.64 -1.56 26.63
N LYS A 13 8.02 -0.36 26.69
CA LYS A 13 8.68 0.94 26.67
C LYS A 13 9.55 1.17 25.43
N VAL A 14 9.21 0.56 24.30
CA VAL A 14 9.92 0.70 23.03
C VAL A 14 9.11 1.46 21.97
N LEU A 15 7.85 1.79 22.25
CA LEU A 15 6.94 2.42 21.30
C LEU A 15 7.49 3.72 20.71
N ASP A 16 8.15 4.55 21.53
CA ASP A 16 8.68 5.84 21.08
C ASP A 16 10.00 5.72 20.27
N ASN A 17 10.56 4.51 20.24
CA ASN A 17 11.74 4.17 19.42
C ASN A 17 11.40 3.15 18.34
N THR A 18 10.12 3.03 17.98
CA THR A 18 9.67 2.05 16.99
C THR A 18 8.90 2.76 15.88
N PHE A 19 9.29 2.53 14.63
CA PHE A 19 8.47 2.89 13.48
C PHE A 19 7.41 1.82 13.26
N VAL A 20 6.17 2.26 13.12
CA VAL A 20 5.02 1.40 12.80
C VAL A 20 4.41 1.90 11.51
N LEU A 21 4.44 1.05 10.49
CA LEU A 21 3.82 1.29 9.19
C LEU A 21 2.63 0.36 9.06
N PHE A 22 1.49 0.90 8.67
CA PHE A 22 0.28 0.13 8.41
C PHE A 22 -0.20 0.42 7.00
N SER A 23 -0.40 -0.62 6.22
CA SER A 23 -0.90 -0.53 4.85
C SER A 23 -1.69 -1.80 4.48
N SER A 24 -2.16 -1.87 3.26
CA SER A 24 -2.77 -3.05 2.63
C SER A 24 -2.03 -3.36 1.33
N ASP A 25 -2.10 -4.59 0.87
CA ASP A 25 -1.60 -5.00 -0.44
C ASP A 25 -2.44 -4.41 -1.58
N HIS A 26 -3.76 -4.41 -1.43
CA HIS A 26 -4.75 -3.83 -2.34
C HIS A 26 -6.03 -3.51 -1.57
N GLY A 27 -6.96 -2.84 -2.22
CA GLY A 27 -8.33 -2.69 -1.79
C GLY A 27 -9.23 -3.84 -2.26
N TYR A 28 -10.54 -3.64 -2.21
CA TYR A 28 -11.51 -4.67 -2.60
C TYR A 28 -12.86 -4.04 -2.96
N LYS A 29 -13.47 -4.50 -4.05
CA LYS A 29 -14.84 -4.13 -4.44
C LYS A 29 -15.86 -5.05 -3.76
N LEU A 30 -16.93 -4.47 -3.26
CA LEU A 30 -18.04 -5.17 -2.62
C LEU A 30 -19.34 -5.11 -3.45
N GLY A 31 -19.24 -4.82 -4.75
CA GLY A 31 -20.36 -4.69 -5.67
C GLY A 31 -20.66 -3.26 -6.12
N GLU A 32 -19.76 -2.32 -5.82
CA GLU A 32 -19.85 -0.94 -6.30
C GLU A 32 -19.89 -0.93 -7.83
N TRP A 33 -20.62 0.04 -8.39
CA TRP A 33 -20.83 0.24 -9.85
C TRP A 33 -21.39 -0.98 -10.59
N ARG A 34 -22.07 -1.91 -9.87
CA ARG A 34 -22.55 -3.19 -10.42
C ARG A 34 -21.44 -4.10 -10.95
N ILE A 35 -20.22 -3.90 -10.49
CA ILE A 35 -19.09 -4.80 -10.78
C ILE A 35 -19.07 -5.86 -9.68
N GLY A 36 -18.88 -7.12 -10.05
CA GLY A 36 -18.81 -8.22 -9.09
C GLY A 36 -17.73 -8.01 -8.01
N CYS A 37 -17.95 -8.63 -6.86
CA CYS A 37 -16.97 -8.58 -5.75
C CYS A 37 -15.63 -9.13 -6.21
N SER A 38 -14.60 -8.33 -6.18
CA SER A 38 -13.25 -8.73 -6.62
C SER A 38 -12.23 -7.61 -6.37
N LYS A 39 -10.98 -7.87 -6.72
CA LYS A 39 -9.82 -6.98 -6.63
C LYS A 39 -9.01 -6.91 -7.94
N GLN A 40 -9.63 -7.10 -9.07
CA GLN A 40 -8.93 -7.33 -10.36
C GLN A 40 -9.06 -6.16 -11.34
N HIS A 41 -9.28 -4.94 -10.87
CA HIS A 41 -9.44 -3.78 -11.73
C HIS A 41 -8.73 -2.56 -11.13
N PRO A 42 -8.19 -1.65 -11.94
CA PRO A 42 -7.49 -0.45 -11.47
C PRO A 42 -8.48 0.67 -11.06
N TYR A 43 -9.52 0.33 -10.30
CA TYR A 43 -10.44 1.30 -9.71
C TYR A 43 -9.97 1.75 -8.32
N GLU A 44 -10.37 2.94 -7.89
CA GLU A 44 -10.03 3.49 -6.58
C GLU A 44 -10.27 2.52 -5.42
N THR A 45 -11.32 1.71 -5.48
CA THR A 45 -11.61 0.69 -4.47
C THR A 45 -10.54 -0.39 -4.37
N ASP A 46 -9.80 -0.64 -5.44
CA ASP A 46 -8.76 -1.67 -5.50
C ASP A 46 -7.37 -1.08 -5.28
N ILE A 47 -7.14 0.15 -5.72
CA ILE A 47 -5.80 0.75 -5.77
C ILE A 47 -5.55 1.79 -4.68
N HIS A 48 -6.59 2.44 -4.16
CA HIS A 48 -6.46 3.45 -3.11
C HIS A 48 -6.47 2.78 -1.73
N ILE A 49 -5.30 2.37 -1.30
CA ILE A 49 -5.09 1.66 -0.03
C ILE A 49 -4.76 2.62 1.11
N PRO A 50 -5.07 2.26 2.36
CA PRO A 50 -4.64 3.03 3.51
C PRO A 50 -3.13 2.96 3.68
N PHE A 51 -2.51 4.08 4.06
CA PHE A 51 -1.13 4.11 4.52
C PHE A 51 -1.04 5.01 5.75
N TYR A 52 -0.63 4.44 6.86
CA TYR A 52 -0.40 5.16 8.11
C TYR A 52 1.01 4.87 8.61
N ALA A 53 1.68 5.92 9.09
CA ALA A 53 3.00 5.82 9.64
C ALA A 53 3.06 6.51 11.01
N ARG A 54 3.76 5.88 11.94
CA ARG A 54 4.10 6.40 13.26
C ARG A 54 5.54 6.06 13.57
N GLY A 55 6.26 6.95 14.23
CA GLY A 55 7.63 6.66 14.68
C GLY A 55 8.36 7.90 15.14
N PRO A 56 9.62 7.74 15.57
CA PRO A 56 10.46 8.84 15.99
C PRO A 56 10.53 9.94 14.93
N GLY A 57 10.28 11.19 15.34
CA GLY A 57 10.33 12.35 14.45
C GLY A 57 9.12 12.56 13.54
N ILE A 58 8.18 11.63 13.47
CA ILE A 58 6.94 11.81 12.71
C ILE A 58 5.94 12.62 13.55
N ALA A 59 5.53 13.78 13.04
CA ALA A 59 4.57 14.63 13.72
C ALA A 59 3.15 14.02 13.65
N ALA A 60 2.45 13.96 14.79
CA ALA A 60 1.09 13.46 14.85
C ALA A 60 0.12 14.32 14.02
N GLY A 61 -0.85 13.67 13.39
CA GLY A 61 -1.89 14.34 12.60
C GLY A 61 -1.42 14.87 11.23
N THR A 62 -0.16 14.68 10.87
CA THR A 62 0.35 15.08 9.55
C THR A 62 -0.31 14.27 8.44
N ARG A 63 -0.72 14.95 7.38
CA ARG A 63 -1.21 14.32 6.14
C ARG A 63 -0.23 14.56 5.01
N LEU A 64 0.20 13.50 4.36
CA LEU A 64 0.99 13.57 3.13
C LEU A 64 0.05 13.71 1.94
N LYS A 65 0.28 14.70 1.09
CA LYS A 65 -0.40 14.84 -0.21
C LYS A 65 0.39 14.18 -1.34
N ALA A 66 1.56 13.65 -1.00
CA ALA A 66 2.44 12.99 -1.95
C ALA A 66 1.83 11.67 -2.44
N LEU A 67 1.99 11.41 -3.73
CA LEU A 67 1.55 10.18 -4.35
C LEU A 67 2.50 9.04 -3.98
N GLY A 68 2.06 8.15 -3.09
CA GLY A 68 2.80 6.96 -2.63
C GLY A 68 2.32 5.69 -3.30
N SER A 69 3.14 4.65 -3.22
CA SER A 69 2.81 3.30 -3.71
C SER A 69 3.43 2.24 -2.79
N ASN A 70 2.93 1.02 -2.85
CA ASN A 70 3.48 -0.11 -2.09
C ASN A 70 4.96 -0.37 -2.37
N ILE A 71 5.44 -0.06 -3.58
CA ILE A 71 6.87 -0.17 -3.92
C ILE A 71 7.77 0.76 -3.10
N ASP A 72 7.21 1.82 -2.49
CA ASP A 72 7.94 2.78 -1.66
C ASP A 72 8.18 2.27 -0.23
N ILE A 73 7.41 1.27 0.21
CA ILE A 73 7.49 0.75 1.58
C ILE A 73 8.86 0.11 1.83
N GLY A 74 9.36 -0.71 0.91
CA GLY A 74 10.66 -1.35 1.03
C GLY A 74 11.81 -0.34 1.18
N PRO A 75 12.00 0.60 0.24
CA PRO A 75 12.98 1.67 0.37
C PRO A 75 12.82 2.51 1.64
N THR A 76 11.58 2.77 2.08
CA THR A 76 11.32 3.50 3.33
C THR A 76 11.82 2.73 4.55
N MET A 77 11.58 1.42 4.61
CA MET A 77 12.06 0.56 5.71
C MET A 77 13.59 0.49 5.74
N LEU A 78 14.23 0.40 4.59
CA LEU A 78 15.70 0.40 4.49
C LEU A 78 16.28 1.74 4.92
N ASP A 79 15.68 2.84 4.54
CA ASP A 79 16.08 4.18 4.94
C ASP A 79 15.92 4.39 6.46
N ILE A 80 14.80 3.92 7.06
CA ILE A 80 14.63 3.88 8.52
C ILE A 80 15.73 3.08 9.21
N ALA A 81 16.17 1.99 8.59
CA ALA A 81 17.26 1.16 9.11
C ALA A 81 18.66 1.75 8.87
N GLY A 82 18.77 2.90 8.21
CA GLY A 82 20.05 3.53 7.86
C GLY A 82 20.81 2.81 6.75
N ALA A 83 20.14 1.98 5.97
CA ALA A 83 20.75 1.31 4.82
C ALA A 83 20.96 2.31 3.67
N PRO A 84 22.05 2.16 2.88
CA PRO A 84 22.27 3.02 1.73
C PRO A 84 21.18 2.84 0.67
N PRO A 85 20.82 3.90 -0.07
CA PRO A 85 19.89 3.80 -1.19
C PRO A 85 20.35 2.76 -2.21
N ASN A 86 19.40 1.96 -2.70
CA ASN A 86 19.68 1.00 -3.76
C ASN A 86 19.05 1.49 -5.08
N ALA A 87 19.89 1.76 -6.07
CA ALA A 87 19.47 2.23 -7.40
C ALA A 87 18.64 1.20 -8.20
N GLN A 88 18.55 -0.04 -7.74
CA GLN A 88 17.72 -1.09 -8.37
C GLN A 88 16.26 -1.07 -7.87
N HIS A 89 15.93 -0.23 -6.89
CA HIS A 89 14.56 -0.09 -6.43
C HIS A 89 13.80 0.90 -7.31
N ASP A 90 12.64 0.50 -7.80
CA ASP A 90 11.72 1.40 -8.51
C ASP A 90 10.97 2.34 -7.53
N GLY A 91 10.87 1.97 -6.29
CA GLY A 91 10.26 2.77 -5.22
C GLY A 91 11.22 3.80 -4.65
N VAL A 92 10.66 4.84 -4.02
CA VAL A 92 11.40 5.93 -3.36
C VAL A 92 11.01 6.01 -1.90
N SER A 93 12.00 6.20 -1.02
CA SER A 93 11.73 6.34 0.42
C SER A 93 10.80 7.51 0.73
N LEU A 94 9.75 7.23 1.49
CA LEU A 94 8.83 8.24 2.04
C LEU A 94 9.37 8.89 3.31
N LEU A 95 10.46 8.37 3.91
CA LEU A 95 10.99 8.82 5.19
C LEU A 95 11.29 10.32 5.23
N PRO A 96 11.94 10.93 4.20
CA PRO A 96 12.19 12.37 4.20
C PRO A 96 10.91 13.21 4.31
N MET A 97 9.82 12.75 3.69
CA MET A 97 8.52 13.42 3.80
C MET A 97 7.86 13.18 5.16
N LEU A 98 7.92 11.97 5.68
CA LEU A 98 7.36 11.61 6.98
C LEU A 98 7.98 12.41 8.12
N LEU A 99 9.29 12.70 8.03
CA LEU A 99 10.04 13.48 9.03
C LEU A 99 9.93 15.01 8.83
N SER A 100 9.46 15.46 7.68
CA SER A 100 9.32 16.89 7.41
C SER A 100 8.06 17.45 8.05
N LYS A 101 8.19 18.58 8.76
CA LYS A 101 7.02 19.30 9.28
C LYS A 101 6.24 19.93 8.14
N GLU A 102 4.93 19.90 8.24
CA GLU A 102 4.03 20.56 7.28
C GLU A 102 4.36 22.05 7.15
N ASN A 103 4.23 22.57 5.93
CA ASN A 103 4.50 24.00 5.59
C ASN A 103 5.94 24.48 5.83
N THR A 104 6.92 23.59 5.98
CA THR A 104 8.33 23.99 5.97
C THR A 104 8.86 24.08 4.54
N GLU A 105 9.90 24.91 4.31
CA GLU A 105 10.56 25.00 3.01
C GLU A 105 11.01 23.61 2.51
N LYS A 106 11.62 22.82 3.40
CA LYS A 106 12.05 21.46 3.09
C LYS A 106 10.88 20.58 2.60
N ARG A 107 9.72 20.71 3.24
CA ARG A 107 8.54 19.95 2.83
C ARG A 107 8.03 20.38 1.47
N ILE A 108 7.96 21.69 1.22
CA ILE A 108 7.53 22.27 -0.05
C ILE A 108 8.46 21.82 -1.18
N GLU A 109 9.77 21.84 -0.94
CA GLU A 109 10.77 21.35 -1.89
C GLU A 109 10.58 19.87 -2.22
N LEU A 110 10.45 19.02 -1.20
CA LEU A 110 10.21 17.58 -1.38
C LEU A 110 8.92 17.33 -2.18
N GLU A 111 7.84 18.02 -1.86
CA GLU A 111 6.57 17.89 -2.58
C GLU A 111 6.66 18.42 -4.03
N SER A 112 7.49 19.43 -4.28
CA SER A 112 7.68 19.98 -5.63
C SER A 112 8.40 19.01 -6.57
N THR A 113 9.38 18.31 -6.05
CA THR A 113 10.22 17.34 -6.79
C THR A 113 9.65 15.94 -6.79
N TRP A 114 8.63 15.66 -5.96
CA TRP A 114 8.02 14.35 -5.86
C TRP A 114 7.24 13.98 -7.13
N ARG A 115 7.15 12.67 -7.38
CA ARG A 115 6.38 12.16 -8.52
C ARG A 115 4.97 12.74 -8.59
N LYS A 116 4.54 13.08 -9.79
CA LYS A 116 3.20 13.64 -10.07
C LYS A 116 2.24 12.60 -10.63
N SER A 117 2.75 11.44 -11.02
CA SER A 117 1.96 10.35 -11.60
C SER A 117 2.54 8.99 -11.21
N LEU A 118 1.70 7.98 -11.17
CA LEU A 118 2.03 6.57 -11.06
C LEU A 118 1.37 5.82 -12.21
N ILE A 119 2.05 4.84 -12.74
CA ILE A 119 1.46 3.89 -13.67
C ILE A 119 0.92 2.73 -12.84
N ILE A 120 -0.34 2.39 -13.06
CA ILE A 120 -0.98 1.22 -12.50
C ILE A 120 -1.25 0.30 -13.67
N GLU A 121 -0.55 -0.82 -13.70
CA GLU A 121 -0.69 -1.81 -14.74
C GLU A 121 -1.38 -3.04 -14.16
N TYR A 122 -2.43 -3.46 -14.83
CA TYR A 122 -3.10 -4.73 -14.56
C TYR A 122 -3.14 -5.55 -15.84
N LEU A 123 -2.31 -6.57 -15.89
CA LEU A 123 -2.34 -7.56 -16.95
C LEU A 123 -3.41 -8.60 -16.61
N SER A 124 -4.60 -8.42 -17.15
CA SER A 124 -5.62 -9.47 -17.13
C SER A 124 -5.10 -10.65 -17.93
N VAL A 125 -4.58 -11.63 -17.23
CA VAL A 125 -4.05 -12.84 -17.86
C VAL A 125 -5.22 -13.70 -18.33
N ASN A 126 -5.72 -13.44 -19.52
CA ASN A 126 -6.67 -14.33 -20.19
C ASN A 126 -6.13 -15.77 -20.26
N THR A 127 -4.82 -15.97 -20.26
CA THR A 127 -4.17 -17.28 -20.17
C THR A 127 -4.38 -17.96 -18.80
N TYR A 128 -4.32 -17.20 -17.71
CA TYR A 128 -4.56 -17.75 -16.37
C TYR A 128 -6.02 -18.19 -16.22
N TYR A 129 -6.96 -17.44 -16.78
CA TYR A 129 -8.37 -17.80 -16.80
C TYR A 129 -8.67 -19.00 -17.69
N ASN A 130 -8.03 -19.13 -18.85
CA ASN A 130 -8.29 -20.25 -19.75
C ASN A 130 -7.78 -21.60 -19.22
N ASP A 131 -6.65 -21.62 -18.51
CA ASP A 131 -6.11 -22.88 -17.97
C ASP A 131 -6.73 -23.23 -16.61
N HIS A 132 -7.03 -22.25 -15.78
CA HIS A 132 -7.71 -22.50 -14.51
C HIS A 132 -9.23 -22.52 -14.62
N ALA A 133 -9.86 -21.80 -15.55
CA ALA A 133 -11.28 -21.93 -15.80
C ALA A 133 -11.64 -23.35 -16.27
N LYS A 134 -10.78 -23.99 -17.06
CA LYS A 134 -10.97 -25.42 -17.40
C LYS A 134 -10.90 -26.32 -16.17
N GLN A 135 -10.04 -25.98 -15.22
CA GLN A 135 -9.88 -26.74 -13.98
C GLN A 135 -11.05 -26.48 -13.00
N TRP A 136 -11.57 -25.24 -12.95
CA TRP A 136 -12.74 -24.88 -12.16
C TRP A 136 -14.06 -25.39 -12.76
N LEU A 137 -14.17 -25.39 -14.09
CA LEU A 137 -15.33 -25.92 -14.81
C LEU A 137 -15.37 -27.45 -14.84
N SER A 138 -14.28 -28.13 -14.54
CA SER A 138 -14.21 -29.60 -14.47
C SER A 138 -14.25 -30.16 -13.04
N GLY A 139 -14.31 -29.28 -12.01
CA GLY A 139 -14.36 -29.70 -10.61
C GLY A 139 -15.76 -29.67 -9.99
N PRO A 140 -15.92 -30.20 -8.77
CA PRO A 140 -17.22 -30.23 -8.07
C PRO A 140 -17.89 -28.87 -7.88
N ALA A 141 -17.14 -27.77 -7.99
CA ALA A 141 -17.67 -26.40 -7.92
C ALA A 141 -18.45 -25.97 -9.18
N ALA A 142 -18.28 -26.66 -10.29
CA ALA A 142 -19.04 -26.41 -11.52
C ALA A 142 -20.55 -26.78 -11.37
N GLU A 143 -20.86 -27.63 -10.39
CA GLU A 143 -22.25 -28.03 -10.10
C GLU A 143 -23.03 -27.00 -9.26
N ILE A 144 -22.35 -25.97 -8.72
CA ILE A 144 -22.96 -24.97 -7.81
C ILE A 144 -23.42 -23.72 -8.55
N GLY A 145 -23.37 -23.70 -9.89
CA GLY A 145 -23.93 -22.58 -10.67
C GLY A 145 -23.27 -21.24 -10.37
N THR A 146 -21.94 -21.19 -10.32
CA THR A 146 -21.21 -19.93 -10.24
C THR A 146 -21.52 -19.06 -11.44
N PRO A 147 -21.91 -17.80 -11.25
CA PRO A 147 -22.17 -16.92 -12.38
C PRO A 147 -20.89 -16.77 -13.19
N VAL A 148 -20.97 -17.15 -14.44
CA VAL A 148 -19.96 -16.81 -15.44
C VAL A 148 -20.13 -15.31 -15.70
N LEU A 149 -19.11 -14.53 -15.42
CA LEU A 149 -19.04 -13.12 -15.80
C LEU A 149 -18.88 -12.99 -17.30
#